data_001eb9b212a320982f89c27be031999f
#
_entry.id   001eb9b212a320982f89c27be031999f
#
_cell.length_a   1.000
_cell.length_b   1.000
_cell.length_c   1.000
_cell.angle_alpha   90.00
_cell.angle_beta   90.00
_cell.angle_gamma   90.00
#
_symmetry.space_group_name_H-M   'P 1'
#
loop_
_entity.id
_entity.type
_entity.pdbx_description
1 polymer ?
#
loop_
_entity_poly.entity_id
_entity_poly.type
_entity_poly.pdbx_seq_one_letter_code
_entity_poly.pdbx_strand_id
1 'polypeptide(L)'
;GTEANGFQANFNGNGHTITNLRINTNQKFFGLFGKINGADIKNVGLVNCNVNNTGTGWDHAYIGTLVASTEGGTLENCFSTGIVNGSVCVGGLIGATHQTTTTNCYSECNVTGVENVGGLIGNPDGAGNHVVNCFASGTVKGNKNVGGLLGSISSEVVNCYASGAVSGNESVGGLVGSGWSSYAIKNSHSTGSVNGKLYTGGLVGWRGNASITSNCYASGNVIGEKYT
;
A
#
# COMPACT_ATOMS: atom_id res chain seq x y z
N GLY A 1 15.81 10.90 -1.96
CA GLY A 1 15.69 11.30 -3.35
C GLY A 1 14.61 12.34 -3.54
N THR A 2 14.76 13.18 -4.51
CA THR A 2 13.78 14.19 -4.94
C THR A 2 13.02 13.70 -6.17
N GLU A 3 12.01 14.45 -6.62
CA GLU A 3 11.27 14.12 -7.85
C GLU A 3 12.20 14.05 -9.10
N ALA A 4 13.15 14.97 -9.20
CA ALA A 4 14.10 15.02 -10.31
C ALA A 4 15.26 14.03 -10.17
N ASN A 5 15.67 13.72 -8.93
CA ASN A 5 16.84 12.88 -8.63
C ASN A 5 16.48 11.85 -7.57
N GLY A 6 15.93 10.71 -8.00
CA GLY A 6 15.65 9.58 -7.12
C GLY A 6 16.92 9.01 -6.48
N PHE A 7 16.78 8.42 -5.31
CA PHE A 7 17.86 7.66 -4.66
C PHE A 7 18.18 6.42 -5.51
N GLN A 8 19.45 6.21 -5.86
CA GLN A 8 19.89 5.15 -6.78
C GLN A 8 20.86 4.14 -6.13
N ALA A 9 21.37 4.45 -4.95
CA ALA A 9 22.27 3.54 -4.25
C ALA A 9 21.50 2.46 -3.49
N ASN A 10 22.01 1.25 -3.47
CA ASN A 10 21.43 0.19 -2.67
C ASN A 10 21.59 0.50 -1.18
N PHE A 11 20.56 0.18 -0.38
CA PHE A 11 20.56 0.34 1.06
C PHE A 11 20.23 -0.96 1.77
N ASN A 12 21.14 -1.41 2.64
CA ASN A 12 20.90 -2.55 3.50
C ASN A 12 20.91 -2.10 4.96
N GLY A 13 19.74 -2.16 5.60
CA GLY A 13 19.56 -1.83 7.01
C GLY A 13 20.16 -2.86 7.96
N ASN A 14 20.63 -4.00 7.43
CA ASN A 14 21.29 -5.08 8.19
C ASN A 14 20.48 -5.57 9.41
N GLY A 15 19.16 -5.54 9.31
CA GLY A 15 18.24 -5.92 10.39
C GLY A 15 18.04 -4.85 11.47
N HIS A 16 18.62 -3.66 11.30
CA HIS A 16 18.41 -2.57 12.25
C HIS A 16 17.04 -1.91 12.08
N THR A 17 16.60 -1.26 13.14
CA THR A 17 15.36 -0.49 13.17
C THR A 17 15.60 0.99 13.43
N ILE A 18 14.79 1.82 12.78
CA ILE A 18 14.67 3.26 13.07
C ILE A 18 13.37 3.44 13.86
N THR A 19 13.46 4.04 15.04
CA THR A 19 12.31 4.24 15.91
C THR A 19 11.88 5.69 15.96
N ASN A 20 10.56 5.89 16.11
CA ASN A 20 9.95 7.22 16.30
C ASN A 20 10.19 8.21 15.14
N LEU A 21 10.25 7.71 13.89
CA LEU A 21 10.30 8.59 12.73
C LEU A 21 9.08 9.51 12.72
N ARG A 22 9.31 10.83 12.69
CA ARG A 22 8.27 11.85 12.63
C ARG A 22 8.43 12.68 11.37
N ILE A 23 7.40 12.67 10.51
CA ILE A 23 7.34 13.52 9.32
C ILE A 23 6.02 14.29 9.38
N ASN A 24 6.09 15.61 9.33
CA ASN A 24 4.93 16.47 9.21
C ASN A 24 5.19 17.49 8.09
N THR A 25 4.39 17.44 7.03
CA THR A 25 4.66 18.17 5.80
C THR A 25 3.40 18.40 4.99
N ASN A 26 3.46 19.27 3.99
CA ASN A 26 2.43 19.46 2.97
C ASN A 26 2.96 19.22 1.54
N GLN A 27 4.15 18.66 1.39
CA GLN A 27 4.79 18.48 0.09
C GLN A 27 4.52 17.08 -0.49
N LYS A 28 5.06 16.80 -1.67
CA LYS A 28 4.97 15.55 -2.42
C LYS A 28 6.18 14.65 -2.13
N PHE A 29 6.01 13.33 -2.19
CA PHE A 29 7.06 12.31 -2.00
C PHE A 29 7.69 12.27 -0.61
N PHE A 30 6.97 11.76 0.37
CA PHE A 30 7.45 11.66 1.75
C PHE A 30 7.48 10.24 2.30
N GLY A 31 8.60 9.93 2.93
CA GLY A 31 9.01 8.73 3.62
C GLY A 31 10.45 8.89 4.08
N LEU A 32 11.04 7.86 4.69
CA LEU A 32 12.48 7.85 4.98
C LEU A 32 13.27 8.06 3.67
N PHE A 33 12.84 7.42 2.60
CA PHE A 33 13.26 7.69 1.22
C PHE A 33 12.12 8.40 0.48
N GLY A 34 12.38 9.54 -0.12
CA GLY A 34 11.39 10.23 -0.96
C GLY A 34 11.12 9.43 -2.23
N LYS A 35 11.90 9.64 -3.29
CA LYS A 35 11.84 8.84 -4.52
C LYS A 35 13.05 7.91 -4.63
N ILE A 36 12.81 6.66 -5.06
CA ILE A 36 13.85 5.67 -5.39
C ILE A 36 13.80 5.44 -6.90
N ASN A 37 14.98 5.27 -7.53
CA ASN A 37 15.10 4.96 -8.93
C ASN A 37 16.14 3.83 -9.14
N GLY A 38 15.64 2.60 -9.31
CA GLY A 38 16.43 1.40 -9.55
C GLY A 38 17.22 0.86 -8.36
N ALA A 39 17.03 1.41 -7.14
CA ALA A 39 17.77 0.97 -5.96
C ALA A 39 17.08 -0.19 -5.23
N ASP A 40 17.89 -1.04 -4.60
CA ASP A 40 17.43 -2.08 -3.69
C ASP A 40 17.49 -1.60 -2.25
N ILE A 41 16.36 -1.69 -1.55
CA ILE A 41 16.23 -1.38 -0.13
C ILE A 41 15.88 -2.65 0.63
N LYS A 42 16.69 -3.03 1.61
CA LYS A 42 16.45 -4.28 2.33
C LYS A 42 16.80 -4.26 3.80
N ASN A 43 16.18 -5.18 4.53
CA ASN A 43 16.48 -5.51 5.93
C ASN A 43 16.43 -4.29 6.85
N VAL A 44 15.38 -3.45 6.75
CA VAL A 44 15.19 -2.29 7.61
C VAL A 44 13.77 -2.24 8.16
N GLY A 45 13.67 -1.98 9.46
CA GLY A 45 12.40 -1.78 10.16
C GLY A 45 12.18 -0.33 10.59
N LEU A 46 10.94 0.11 10.52
CA LEU A 46 10.52 1.42 11.02
C LEU A 46 9.48 1.23 12.13
N VAL A 47 9.80 1.64 13.34
CA VAL A 47 8.95 1.37 14.52
C VAL A 47 8.39 2.65 15.11
N ASN A 48 7.09 2.63 15.41
CA ASN A 48 6.37 3.76 16.00
C ASN A 48 6.49 5.04 15.17
N CYS A 49 6.28 4.93 13.86
CA CYS A 49 6.29 6.06 12.94
C CYS A 49 5.05 6.95 13.10
N ASN A 50 5.21 8.22 12.81
CA ASN A 50 4.11 9.16 12.64
C ASN A 50 4.38 10.03 11.41
N VAL A 51 3.81 9.63 10.29
CA VAL A 51 3.92 10.34 9.02
C VAL A 51 2.60 11.04 8.74
N ASN A 52 2.64 12.35 8.67
CA ASN A 52 1.47 13.18 8.45
C ASN A 52 1.71 14.17 7.31
N ASN A 53 0.96 14.00 6.21
CA ASN A 53 0.94 14.95 5.12
C ASN A 53 -0.39 15.71 5.15
N THR A 54 -0.34 17.03 5.34
CA THR A 54 -1.50 17.92 5.41
C THR A 54 -1.90 18.48 4.06
N GLY A 55 -1.13 18.23 3.00
CA GLY A 55 -1.46 18.62 1.63
C GLY A 55 -2.61 17.81 1.05
N THR A 56 -3.30 18.33 0.06
CA THR A 56 -4.46 17.71 -0.58
C THR A 56 -4.25 17.53 -2.08
N GLY A 57 -4.87 16.47 -2.65
CA GLY A 57 -4.80 16.18 -4.08
C GLY A 57 -3.44 15.59 -4.54
N TRP A 58 -3.30 15.47 -5.86
CA TRP A 58 -2.15 14.81 -6.50
C TRP A 58 -0.82 15.57 -6.37
N ASP A 59 -0.87 16.88 -6.12
CA ASP A 59 0.33 17.68 -5.87
C ASP A 59 0.98 17.41 -4.51
N HIS A 60 0.28 16.64 -3.65
CA HIS A 60 0.75 16.24 -2.33
C HIS A 60 0.67 14.71 -2.14
N ALA A 61 0.82 13.97 -3.24
CA ALA A 61 0.71 12.52 -3.29
C ALA A 61 2.00 11.80 -2.87
N TYR A 62 1.88 10.49 -2.75
CA TYR A 62 2.96 9.53 -2.53
C TYR A 62 3.54 9.60 -1.12
N ILE A 63 2.84 8.94 -0.20
CA ILE A 63 3.19 8.91 1.21
C ILE A 63 3.36 7.46 1.68
N GLY A 64 4.52 7.15 2.23
CA GLY A 64 4.82 5.90 2.91
C GLY A 64 5.78 6.14 4.06
N THR A 65 5.90 5.24 5.00
CA THR A 65 6.88 5.38 6.07
C THR A 65 8.31 5.19 5.56
N LEU A 66 8.53 4.16 4.74
CA LEU A 66 9.85 3.84 4.19
C LEU A 66 10.11 4.58 2.88
N VAL A 67 9.22 4.45 1.91
CA VAL A 67 9.40 5.00 0.57
C VAL A 67 8.14 5.72 0.11
N ALA A 68 8.29 6.92 -0.41
CA ALA A 68 7.17 7.62 -1.04
C ALA A 68 6.84 7.03 -2.41
N SER A 69 7.83 6.90 -3.29
CA SER A 69 7.64 6.35 -4.64
C SER A 69 8.88 5.62 -5.13
N THR A 70 8.68 4.53 -5.86
CA THR A 70 9.76 3.77 -6.52
C THR A 70 9.59 3.77 -8.02
N GLU A 71 10.70 3.69 -8.72
CA GLU A 71 10.80 3.46 -10.16
C GLU A 71 11.84 2.37 -10.40
N GLY A 72 11.42 1.10 -10.50
CA GLY A 72 12.30 -0.06 -10.51
C GLY A 72 12.93 -0.37 -9.14
N GLY A 73 13.79 -1.38 -9.12
CA GLY A 73 14.47 -1.86 -7.91
C GLY A 73 13.64 -2.82 -7.06
N THR A 74 14.14 -3.14 -5.88
CA THR A 74 13.52 -4.10 -4.97
C THR A 74 13.36 -3.55 -3.55
N LEU A 75 12.27 -3.94 -2.88
CA LEU A 75 12.14 -3.79 -1.43
C LEU A 75 12.01 -5.18 -0.81
N GLU A 76 12.91 -5.53 0.09
CA GLU A 76 12.97 -6.87 0.66
C GLU A 76 13.14 -6.83 2.18
N ASN A 77 12.39 -7.68 2.90
CA ASN A 77 12.49 -7.83 4.36
C ASN A 77 12.37 -6.49 5.11
N CYS A 78 11.47 -5.61 4.66
CA CYS A 78 11.26 -4.30 5.26
C CYS A 78 9.90 -4.24 5.95
N PHE A 79 9.81 -3.48 7.04
CA PHE A 79 8.54 -3.33 7.73
C PHE A 79 8.34 -1.96 8.37
N SER A 80 7.07 -1.71 8.72
CA SER A 80 6.72 -0.48 9.45
C SER A 80 5.58 -0.68 10.43
N THR A 81 5.63 0.08 11.52
CA THR A 81 4.54 0.22 12.50
C THR A 81 4.28 1.69 12.81
N GLY A 82 3.05 2.04 13.19
CA GLY A 82 2.69 3.40 13.60
C GLY A 82 1.48 3.97 12.88
N ILE A 83 1.53 5.24 12.46
CA ILE A 83 0.43 5.97 11.86
C ILE A 83 0.91 6.68 10.58
N VAL A 84 0.10 6.58 9.52
CA VAL A 84 0.33 7.29 8.26
C VAL A 84 -0.95 8.02 7.86
N ASN A 85 -0.87 9.33 7.71
CA ASN A 85 -1.96 10.15 7.21
C ASN A 85 -1.52 10.91 5.95
N GLY A 86 -2.38 10.96 4.96
CA GLY A 86 -2.11 11.67 3.72
C GLY A 86 -3.35 11.87 2.87
N SER A 87 -3.18 12.26 1.63
CA SER A 87 -4.28 12.47 0.69
C SER A 87 -4.33 11.38 -0.38
N VAL A 88 -3.35 11.29 -1.25
CA VAL A 88 -3.37 10.41 -2.42
C VAL A 88 -2.14 9.49 -2.42
N CYS A 89 -2.32 8.24 -2.83
CA CYS A 89 -1.28 7.21 -2.84
C CYS A 89 -0.61 7.05 -1.47
N VAL A 90 -1.41 6.65 -0.50
CA VAL A 90 -1.00 6.50 0.91
C VAL A 90 -0.85 5.04 1.25
N GLY A 91 0.35 4.62 1.62
CA GLY A 91 0.64 3.27 2.09
C GLY A 91 1.33 3.26 3.44
N GLY A 92 1.14 2.20 4.19
CA GLY A 92 1.79 2.06 5.49
C GLY A 92 3.31 1.97 5.37
N LEU A 93 3.81 1.32 4.32
CA LEU A 93 5.24 1.20 4.03
C LEU A 93 5.65 2.03 2.81
N ILE A 94 4.88 1.96 1.72
CA ILE A 94 5.22 2.54 0.41
C ILE A 94 4.01 3.31 -0.15
N GLY A 95 4.23 4.54 -0.62
CA GLY A 95 3.18 5.34 -1.25
C GLY A 95 2.79 4.80 -2.63
N ALA A 96 3.76 4.65 -3.54
CA ALA A 96 3.54 4.08 -4.86
C ALA A 96 4.75 3.28 -5.37
N THR A 97 4.48 2.31 -6.26
CA THR A 97 5.52 1.51 -6.93
C THR A 97 5.28 1.47 -8.42
N HIS A 98 6.37 1.49 -9.19
CA HIS A 98 6.38 1.26 -10.63
C HIS A 98 7.53 0.32 -10.98
N GLN A 99 7.25 -0.79 -11.68
CA GLN A 99 8.23 -1.83 -12.06
C GLN A 99 9.10 -2.33 -10.89
N THR A 100 8.49 -2.50 -9.73
CA THR A 100 9.20 -2.77 -8.47
C THR A 100 8.76 -4.10 -7.88
N THR A 101 9.72 -4.89 -7.38
CA THR A 101 9.45 -6.09 -6.61
C THR A 101 9.47 -5.78 -5.11
N THR A 102 8.37 -6.08 -4.43
CA THR A 102 8.23 -5.95 -2.97
C THR A 102 8.03 -7.34 -2.39
N THR A 103 9.00 -7.81 -1.61
CA THR A 103 9.02 -9.19 -1.12
C THR A 103 9.28 -9.25 0.38
N ASN A 104 8.56 -10.13 1.09
CA ASN A 104 8.71 -10.35 2.53
C ASN A 104 8.58 -9.05 3.35
N CYS A 105 7.75 -8.12 2.89
CA CYS A 105 7.55 -6.84 3.55
C CYS A 105 6.19 -6.80 4.28
N TYR A 106 6.12 -6.02 5.35
CA TYR A 106 4.84 -5.86 6.02
C TYR A 106 4.64 -4.47 6.64
N SER A 107 3.37 -4.17 6.93
CA SER A 107 2.99 -2.95 7.63
C SER A 107 1.92 -3.23 8.69
N GLU A 108 2.15 -2.74 9.89
CA GLU A 108 1.19 -2.70 10.99
C GLU A 108 0.73 -1.26 11.28
N CYS A 109 0.91 -0.37 10.30
CA CYS A 109 0.50 1.03 10.42
C CYS A 109 -1.02 1.18 10.29
N ASN A 110 -1.59 2.06 11.10
CA ASN A 110 -2.91 2.62 10.82
C ASN A 110 -2.79 3.68 9.72
N VAL A 111 -3.46 3.45 8.60
CA VAL A 111 -3.35 4.29 7.40
C VAL A 111 -4.64 5.05 7.15
N THR A 112 -4.55 6.36 6.96
CA THR A 112 -5.67 7.21 6.57
C THR A 112 -5.32 8.03 5.35
N GLY A 113 -6.20 8.02 4.34
CA GLY A 113 -6.00 8.78 3.11
C GLY A 113 -7.32 9.17 2.45
N VAL A 114 -7.25 9.67 1.23
CA VAL A 114 -8.42 9.99 0.42
C VAL A 114 -8.55 9.04 -0.76
N GLU A 115 -7.51 8.89 -1.56
CA GLU A 115 -7.53 8.06 -2.77
C GLU A 115 -6.29 7.19 -2.88
N ASN A 116 -6.46 5.95 -3.34
CA ASN A 116 -5.42 4.93 -3.44
C ASN A 116 -4.73 4.70 -2.08
N VAL A 117 -5.50 4.14 -1.16
CA VAL A 117 -5.07 3.93 0.23
C VAL A 117 -4.90 2.44 0.51
N GLY A 118 -3.70 2.03 0.85
CA GLY A 118 -3.37 0.63 1.15
C GLY A 118 -2.65 0.47 2.49
N GLY A 119 -2.88 -0.63 3.17
CA GLY A 119 -2.20 -0.91 4.43
C GLY A 119 -0.69 -1.08 4.25
N LEU A 120 -0.24 -1.61 3.10
CA LEU A 120 1.17 -1.74 2.74
C LEU A 120 1.57 -0.73 1.66
N ILE A 121 0.91 -0.75 0.50
CA ILE A 121 1.22 0.10 -0.66
C ILE A 121 -0.05 0.84 -1.11
N GLY A 122 0.04 2.15 -1.28
CA GLY A 122 -1.08 2.97 -1.76
C GLY A 122 -1.43 2.66 -3.22
N ASN A 123 -0.47 2.80 -4.13
CA ASN A 123 -0.70 2.64 -5.57
C ASN A 123 0.44 1.91 -6.28
N PRO A 124 0.39 0.58 -6.43
CA PRO A 124 1.22 -0.12 -7.40
C PRO A 124 0.74 0.21 -8.83
N ASP A 125 1.40 1.14 -9.49
CA ASP A 125 1.03 1.64 -10.81
C ASP A 125 1.84 0.98 -11.93
N GLY A 126 1.19 0.76 -13.07
CA GLY A 126 1.82 0.16 -14.25
C GLY A 126 2.14 -1.34 -14.12
N ALA A 127 2.50 -1.95 -15.23
CA ALA A 127 2.93 -3.34 -15.27
C ALA A 127 4.32 -3.53 -14.64
N GLY A 128 4.66 -4.77 -14.26
CA GLY A 128 5.99 -5.11 -13.74
C GLY A 128 6.17 -4.91 -12.23
N ASN A 129 5.10 -4.60 -11.50
CA ASN A 129 5.14 -4.68 -10.05
C ASN A 129 4.86 -6.12 -9.58
N HIS A 130 5.60 -6.60 -8.59
CA HIS A 130 5.37 -7.88 -7.94
C HIS A 130 5.30 -7.68 -6.43
N VAL A 131 4.23 -8.15 -5.81
CA VAL A 131 4.05 -8.11 -4.36
C VAL A 131 3.94 -9.54 -3.85
N VAL A 132 4.96 -10.02 -3.16
CA VAL A 132 5.10 -11.43 -2.82
C VAL A 132 5.40 -11.62 -1.33
N ASN A 133 4.71 -12.55 -0.68
CA ASN A 133 4.90 -12.87 0.74
C ASN A 133 4.77 -11.64 1.66
N CYS A 134 3.82 -10.76 1.37
CA CYS A 134 3.64 -9.50 2.08
C CYS A 134 2.33 -9.47 2.86
N PHE A 135 2.28 -8.67 3.91
CA PHE A 135 1.03 -8.49 4.64
C PHE A 135 0.82 -7.09 5.23
N ALA A 136 -0.44 -6.82 5.60
CA ALA A 136 -0.79 -5.64 6.38
C ALA A 136 -1.84 -5.99 7.45
N SER A 137 -1.68 -5.44 8.65
CA SER A 137 -2.57 -5.71 9.81
C SER A 137 -3.20 -4.47 10.44
N GLY A 138 -2.71 -3.28 10.14
CA GLY A 138 -3.28 -2.03 10.63
C GLY A 138 -4.63 -1.67 10.00
N THR A 139 -5.37 -0.78 10.62
CA THR A 139 -6.63 -0.26 10.06
C THR A 139 -6.38 0.65 8.86
N VAL A 140 -7.23 0.54 7.83
CA VAL A 140 -7.14 1.36 6.63
C VAL A 140 -8.43 2.15 6.43
N LYS A 141 -8.32 3.47 6.31
CA LYS A 141 -9.44 4.37 6.09
C LYS A 141 -9.19 5.27 4.89
N GLY A 142 -10.17 5.36 4.00
CA GLY A 142 -10.05 6.22 2.83
C GLY A 142 -11.40 6.63 2.26
N ASN A 143 -11.38 7.26 1.09
CA ASN A 143 -12.60 7.58 0.36
C ASN A 143 -12.74 6.69 -0.87
N LYS A 144 -11.68 6.57 -1.68
CA LYS A 144 -11.72 5.84 -2.96
C LYS A 144 -10.50 4.93 -3.12
N ASN A 145 -10.70 3.74 -3.70
CA ASN A 145 -9.68 2.73 -3.90
C ASN A 145 -8.96 2.38 -2.59
N VAL A 146 -9.68 1.78 -1.66
CA VAL A 146 -9.21 1.49 -0.31
C VAL A 146 -9.07 0.00 -0.11
N GLY A 147 -7.86 -0.47 0.14
CA GLY A 147 -7.57 -1.89 0.34
C GLY A 147 -6.75 -2.18 1.58
N GLY A 148 -7.00 -3.30 2.20
CA GLY A 148 -6.29 -3.69 3.41
C GLY A 148 -4.78 -3.88 3.18
N LEU A 149 -4.38 -4.33 1.97
CA LEU A 149 -2.98 -4.43 1.56
C LEU A 149 -2.61 -3.34 0.54
N LEU A 150 -3.38 -3.24 -0.55
CA LEU A 150 -3.11 -2.35 -1.69
C LEU A 150 -4.33 -1.47 -1.99
N GLY A 151 -4.14 -0.18 -2.20
CA GLY A 151 -5.21 0.72 -2.63
C GLY A 151 -5.67 0.39 -4.05
N SER A 152 -4.75 0.20 -4.96
CA SER A 152 -5.02 -0.28 -6.32
C SER A 152 -4.07 -1.41 -6.72
N ILE A 153 -4.31 -2.04 -7.88
CA ILE A 153 -3.41 -3.05 -8.44
C ILE A 153 -3.48 -3.04 -9.97
N SER A 154 -2.31 -3.23 -10.61
CA SER A 154 -2.18 -3.49 -12.05
C SER A 154 -1.16 -4.60 -12.37
N SER A 155 -0.81 -5.46 -11.40
CA SER A 155 0.28 -6.42 -11.49
C SER A 155 -0.01 -7.72 -10.72
N GLU A 156 1.00 -8.35 -10.13
CA GLU A 156 0.87 -9.64 -9.47
C GLU A 156 0.98 -9.53 -7.94
N VAL A 157 0.07 -10.20 -7.24
CA VAL A 157 0.06 -10.35 -5.77
C VAL A 157 0.02 -11.83 -5.44
N VAL A 158 1.02 -12.34 -4.74
CA VAL A 158 1.16 -13.77 -4.43
C VAL A 158 1.50 -13.98 -2.96
N ASN A 159 0.82 -14.94 -2.33
CA ASN A 159 1.05 -15.31 -0.94
C ASN A 159 0.94 -14.13 0.04
N CYS A 160 -0.05 -13.25 -0.18
CA CYS A 160 -0.21 -12.04 0.59
C CYS A 160 -1.49 -12.06 1.43
N TYR A 161 -1.53 -11.26 2.50
CA TYR A 161 -2.76 -11.15 3.26
C TYR A 161 -2.96 -9.76 3.90
N ALA A 162 -4.22 -9.49 4.26
CA ALA A 162 -4.59 -8.35 5.07
C ALA A 162 -5.55 -8.77 6.18
N SER A 163 -5.32 -8.30 7.41
CA SER A 163 -6.15 -8.63 8.58
C SER A 163 -6.77 -7.42 9.26
N GLY A 164 -6.33 -6.22 8.92
CA GLY A 164 -6.87 -4.97 9.47
C GLY A 164 -8.27 -4.63 8.93
N ALA A 165 -9.04 -3.90 9.72
CA ALA A 165 -10.34 -3.38 9.27
C ALA A 165 -10.16 -2.30 8.19
N VAL A 166 -11.00 -2.37 7.14
CA VAL A 166 -10.97 -1.46 5.99
C VAL A 166 -12.28 -0.68 5.90
N SER A 167 -12.20 0.63 5.70
CA SER A 167 -13.39 1.46 5.51
C SER A 167 -13.20 2.55 4.46
N GLY A 168 -14.25 2.80 3.66
CA GLY A 168 -14.22 3.81 2.60
C GLY A 168 -15.58 4.05 1.97
N ASN A 169 -15.62 4.82 0.88
CA ASN A 169 -16.86 5.08 0.16
C ASN A 169 -16.94 4.35 -1.18
N GLU A 170 -15.87 4.28 -1.94
CA GLU A 170 -15.87 3.71 -3.30
C GLU A 170 -14.69 2.75 -3.50
N SER A 171 -14.94 1.58 -4.09
CA SER A 171 -13.94 0.54 -4.37
C SER A 171 -13.17 0.14 -3.11
N VAL A 172 -13.88 -0.48 -2.17
CA VAL A 172 -13.36 -0.87 -0.86
C VAL A 172 -13.19 -2.38 -0.79
N GLY A 173 -11.98 -2.86 -0.64
CA GLY A 173 -11.68 -4.30 -0.60
C GLY A 173 -10.84 -4.70 0.61
N GLY A 174 -11.08 -5.88 1.12
CA GLY A 174 -10.35 -6.38 2.29
C GLY A 174 -8.86 -6.60 2.00
N LEU A 175 -8.48 -6.93 0.75
CA LEU A 175 -7.09 -7.04 0.31
C LEU A 175 -6.73 -5.89 -0.63
N VAL A 176 -7.52 -5.66 -1.68
CA VAL A 176 -7.26 -4.69 -2.75
C VAL A 176 -8.49 -3.81 -2.98
N GLY A 177 -8.30 -2.49 -3.01
CA GLY A 177 -9.39 -1.54 -3.27
C GLY A 177 -9.90 -1.66 -4.71
N SER A 178 -9.02 -1.47 -5.70
CA SER A 178 -9.40 -1.54 -7.12
C SER A 178 -8.34 -2.21 -7.99
N GLY A 179 -8.78 -2.89 -9.05
CA GLY A 179 -7.91 -3.47 -10.08
C GLY A 179 -8.32 -3.01 -11.47
N TRP A 180 -7.45 -2.27 -12.17
CA TRP A 180 -7.80 -1.57 -13.42
C TRP A 180 -7.52 -2.35 -14.71
N SER A 181 -6.44 -3.09 -14.77
CA SER A 181 -6.01 -3.83 -15.94
C SER A 181 -5.64 -5.27 -15.58
N SER A 182 -5.05 -6.00 -16.50
CA SER A 182 -4.63 -7.38 -16.28
C SER A 182 -3.75 -7.49 -15.03
N TYR A 183 -4.28 -8.16 -14.01
CA TYR A 183 -3.58 -8.44 -12.77
C TYR A 183 -3.84 -9.87 -12.30
N ALA A 184 -3.01 -10.37 -11.41
CA ALA A 184 -3.20 -11.67 -10.79
C ALA A 184 -3.11 -11.59 -9.27
N ILE A 185 -4.07 -12.19 -8.59
CA ILE A 185 -4.02 -12.42 -7.14
C ILE A 185 -4.04 -13.93 -6.91
N LYS A 186 -3.01 -14.47 -6.28
CA LYS A 186 -2.86 -15.90 -6.05
C LYS A 186 -2.53 -16.19 -4.60
N ASN A 187 -3.08 -17.27 -4.04
CA ASN A 187 -2.77 -17.77 -2.70
C ASN A 187 -2.84 -16.67 -1.63
N SER A 188 -3.82 -15.78 -1.73
CA SER A 188 -3.89 -14.56 -0.92
C SER A 188 -5.25 -14.42 -0.26
N HIS A 189 -5.31 -13.73 0.87
CA HIS A 189 -6.57 -13.65 1.60
C HIS A 189 -6.73 -12.35 2.40
N SER A 190 -7.97 -12.10 2.83
CA SER A 190 -8.28 -11.06 3.80
C SER A 190 -9.17 -11.59 4.92
N THR A 191 -8.92 -11.16 6.15
CA THR A 191 -9.69 -11.55 7.33
C THR A 191 -10.30 -10.37 8.07
N GLY A 192 -9.89 -9.15 7.74
CA GLY A 192 -10.41 -7.92 8.31
C GLY A 192 -11.84 -7.60 7.87
N SER A 193 -12.60 -6.91 8.71
CA SER A 193 -13.92 -6.40 8.33
C SER A 193 -13.80 -5.31 7.27
N VAL A 194 -14.76 -5.27 6.33
CA VAL A 194 -14.83 -4.29 5.25
C VAL A 194 -16.13 -3.51 5.33
N ASN A 195 -16.04 -2.20 5.34
CA ASN A 195 -17.19 -1.30 5.34
C ASN A 195 -17.06 -0.27 4.22
N GLY A 196 -17.94 -0.34 3.23
CA GLY A 196 -17.93 0.55 2.07
C GLY A 196 -19.33 1.00 1.68
N LYS A 197 -19.44 1.84 0.64
CA LYS A 197 -20.73 2.23 0.08
C LYS A 197 -20.93 1.69 -1.33
N LEU A 198 -19.94 1.91 -2.19
CA LEU A 198 -20.01 1.53 -3.60
C LEU A 198 -18.86 0.59 -3.93
N TYR A 199 -19.14 -0.54 -4.58
CA TYR A 199 -18.16 -1.57 -4.93
C TYR A 199 -17.37 -2.06 -3.71
N THR A 200 -18.07 -2.74 -2.80
CA THR A 200 -17.48 -3.26 -1.56
C THR A 200 -17.28 -4.77 -1.66
N GLY A 201 -16.08 -5.23 -1.49
CA GLY A 201 -15.74 -6.66 -1.58
C GLY A 201 -14.87 -7.17 -0.44
N GLY A 202 -15.12 -8.38 0.02
CA GLY A 202 -14.29 -9.00 1.06
C GLY A 202 -12.83 -9.14 0.65
N LEU A 203 -12.54 -9.40 -0.64
CA LEU A 203 -11.17 -9.50 -1.16
C LEU A 203 -10.81 -8.28 -2.01
N VAL A 204 -11.59 -7.97 -3.04
CA VAL A 204 -11.37 -6.89 -4.01
C VAL A 204 -12.63 -6.04 -4.10
N GLY A 205 -12.52 -4.72 -3.96
CA GLY A 205 -13.65 -3.81 -4.04
C GLY A 205 -14.17 -3.67 -5.47
N TRP A 206 -13.37 -3.15 -6.38
CA TRP A 206 -13.71 -3.05 -7.79
C TRP A 206 -12.72 -3.81 -8.68
N ARG A 207 -13.25 -4.55 -9.67
CA ARG A 207 -12.44 -5.35 -10.57
C ARG A 207 -12.74 -5.01 -12.02
N GLY A 208 -11.71 -4.57 -12.73
CA GLY A 208 -11.75 -4.46 -14.20
C GLY A 208 -11.66 -5.80 -14.91
N ASN A 209 -11.56 -5.76 -16.22
CA ASN A 209 -11.49 -6.95 -17.09
C ASN A 209 -10.12 -7.65 -17.02
N ALA A 210 -10.08 -8.92 -17.47
CA ALA A 210 -8.86 -9.70 -17.69
C ALA A 210 -7.97 -9.90 -16.43
N SER A 211 -8.58 -10.15 -15.27
CA SER A 211 -7.85 -10.45 -14.03
C SER A 211 -7.99 -11.94 -13.64
N ILE A 212 -6.95 -12.48 -13.03
CA ILE A 212 -6.90 -13.84 -12.49
C ILE A 212 -6.92 -13.79 -10.98
N THR A 213 -7.87 -14.50 -10.36
CA THR A 213 -7.90 -14.70 -8.92
C THR A 213 -7.99 -16.19 -8.63
N SER A 214 -6.99 -16.76 -7.96
CA SER A 214 -6.93 -18.21 -7.68
C SER A 214 -6.42 -18.49 -6.27
N ASN A 215 -6.97 -19.52 -5.62
CA ASN A 215 -6.63 -19.94 -4.28
C ASN A 215 -6.71 -18.77 -3.26
N CYS A 216 -7.76 -17.96 -3.36
CA CYS A 216 -7.95 -16.77 -2.53
C CYS A 216 -9.26 -16.88 -1.74
N TYR A 217 -9.31 -16.28 -0.56
CA TYR A 217 -10.52 -16.20 0.23
C TYR A 217 -10.61 -14.90 1.03
N ALA A 218 -11.83 -14.60 1.46
CA ALA A 218 -12.10 -13.53 2.44
C ALA A 218 -13.01 -14.10 3.53
N SER A 219 -12.72 -13.82 4.79
CA SER A 219 -13.51 -14.32 5.94
C SER A 219 -14.02 -13.22 6.87
N GLY A 220 -13.65 -11.96 6.63
CA GLY A 220 -14.14 -10.80 7.40
C GLY A 220 -15.58 -10.44 7.07
N ASN A 221 -16.26 -9.77 8.00
CA ASN A 221 -17.58 -9.22 7.75
C ASN A 221 -17.55 -8.11 6.71
N VAL A 222 -18.46 -8.14 5.73
CA VAL A 222 -18.55 -7.16 4.65
C VAL A 222 -19.88 -6.41 4.73
N ILE A 223 -19.81 -5.09 4.78
CA ILE A 223 -20.97 -4.21 4.77
C ILE A 223 -20.81 -3.24 3.60
N GLY A 224 -21.76 -3.25 2.68
CA GLY A 224 -21.81 -2.34 1.51
C GLY A 224 -23.24 -1.87 1.24
N GLU A 225 -23.38 -0.70 0.63
CA GLU A 225 -24.69 -0.14 0.24
C GLU A 225 -25.07 -0.54 -1.19
N LYS A 226 -24.12 -0.59 -2.11
CA LYS A 226 -24.30 -0.96 -3.52
C LYS A 226 -23.14 -1.80 -4.04
N TYR A 227 -23.46 -2.82 -4.85
CA TYR A 227 -22.47 -3.71 -5.48
C TYR A 227 -21.50 -4.32 -4.45
N THR A 228 -22.09 -5.11 -3.55
CA THR A 228 -21.37 -5.88 -2.52
C THR A 228 -21.17 -7.32 -2.98
#